data_da4d60d3fac3a4bd5003396b19db8674
#
_entry.id   da4d60d3fac3a4bd5003396b19db8674
#
_cell.length_a   1.000
_cell.length_b   1.000
_cell.length_c   1.000
_cell.angle_alpha   90.00
_cell.angle_beta   90.00
_cell.angle_gamma   90.00
#
_symmetry.space_group_name_H-M   'P 1'
#
loop_
_entity.id
_entity.type
_entity.pdbx_description
1 polymer ?
#
loop_
_entity_poly.entity_id
_entity_poly.type
_entity_poly.pdbx_seq_one_letter_code
_entity_poly.pdbx_strand_id
1 'polypeptide(L)'
;MELRPEVMLLDLRLPDQSGFEVLRAVLKTDPEARILILTSSQGDASIYRAIHLGARGYLLKGIDGATLAAQVRHVAAGGRSLSEESVGKLTRYIGAEKLSGRELEVLGLVSQGKRNKEIADLLVVSEDTVKMHLKHIFRKLHANDRTQAVVIAIQQGLLEA
;
A
#
# COMPACT_ATOMS: atom_id res chain seq x y z
N MET A 1 24.75 -6.67 -18.50
CA MET A 1 23.73 -7.09 -19.49
C MET A 1 22.40 -6.55 -18.98
N GLU A 2 21.84 -5.53 -19.62
CA GLU A 2 20.51 -5.03 -19.26
C GLU A 2 19.44 -6.03 -19.71
N LEU A 3 18.75 -6.65 -18.76
CA LEU A 3 17.59 -7.46 -19.03
C LEU A 3 16.43 -6.52 -19.34
N ARG A 4 15.75 -6.72 -20.46
CA ARG A 4 14.46 -6.06 -20.79
C ARG A 4 13.35 -7.10 -20.78
N PRO A 5 12.82 -7.44 -19.59
CA PRO A 5 11.75 -8.43 -19.50
C PRO A 5 10.45 -7.87 -20.06
N GLU A 6 9.63 -8.72 -20.69
CA GLU A 6 8.31 -8.33 -21.15
C GLU A 6 7.34 -8.07 -19.99
N VAL A 7 7.54 -8.74 -18.85
CA VAL A 7 6.78 -8.57 -17.60
C VAL A 7 7.72 -8.69 -16.41
N MET A 8 7.61 -7.79 -15.47
CA MET A 8 8.27 -7.86 -14.17
C MET A 8 7.29 -8.34 -13.11
N LEU A 9 7.66 -9.40 -12.37
CA LEU A 9 6.99 -9.76 -11.11
C LEU A 9 7.67 -9.03 -9.96
N LEU A 10 6.91 -8.29 -9.18
CA LEU A 10 7.43 -7.46 -8.10
C LEU A 10 6.70 -7.77 -6.78
N ASP A 11 7.46 -8.15 -5.75
CA ASP A 11 6.92 -8.19 -4.39
C ASP A 11 6.96 -6.79 -3.79
N LEU A 12 5.93 -6.47 -3.00
CA LEU A 12 5.89 -5.21 -2.24
C LEU A 12 6.77 -5.26 -0.99
N ARG A 13 7.03 -6.47 -0.45
CA ARG A 13 7.89 -6.69 0.72
C ARG A 13 9.24 -7.22 0.27
N LEU A 14 10.19 -6.32 0.10
CA LEU A 14 11.58 -6.63 -0.17
C LEU A 14 12.42 -6.37 1.10
N PRO A 15 13.54 -7.09 1.29
CA PRO A 15 14.33 -6.97 2.51
C PRO A 15 15.00 -5.60 2.69
N ASP A 16 15.31 -4.91 1.58
CA ASP A 16 16.18 -3.74 1.58
C ASP A 16 15.39 -2.43 1.36
N GLN A 17 14.24 -2.50 0.73
CA GLN A 17 13.44 -1.32 0.34
C GLN A 17 11.98 -1.68 0.07
N SER A 18 11.11 -0.67 0.04
CA SER A 18 9.71 -0.88 -0.32
C SER A 18 9.56 -1.22 -1.81
N GLY A 19 8.78 -2.25 -2.14
CA GLY A 19 8.45 -2.57 -3.53
C GLY A 19 7.71 -1.45 -4.25
N PHE A 20 7.05 -0.55 -3.52
CA PHE A 20 6.46 0.66 -4.10
C PHE A 20 7.50 1.66 -4.59
N GLU A 21 8.66 1.73 -3.94
CA GLU A 21 9.78 2.57 -4.40
C GLU A 21 10.39 2.00 -5.68
N VAL A 22 10.56 0.67 -5.72
CA VAL A 22 11.00 -0.03 -6.94
C VAL A 22 10.02 0.19 -8.08
N LEU A 23 8.71 -0.01 -7.84
CA LEU A 23 7.66 0.23 -8.83
C LEU A 23 7.74 1.64 -9.42
N ARG A 24 7.87 2.65 -8.55
CA ARG A 24 8.00 4.05 -8.96
C ARG A 24 9.27 4.31 -9.77
N ALA A 25 10.41 3.76 -9.32
CA ALA A 25 11.69 3.94 -9.99
C ALA A 25 11.70 3.33 -11.39
N VAL A 26 11.16 2.11 -11.54
CA VAL A 26 11.06 1.43 -12.84
C VAL A 26 10.15 2.21 -13.79
N LEU A 27 8.95 2.59 -13.36
CA LEU A 27 8.00 3.32 -14.21
C LEU A 27 8.45 4.76 -14.53
N LYS A 28 9.33 5.34 -13.71
CA LYS A 28 9.97 6.62 -14.03
C LYS A 28 10.98 6.46 -15.18
N THR A 29 11.68 5.33 -15.24
CA THR A 29 12.69 5.03 -16.28
C THR A 29 12.07 4.47 -17.54
N ASP A 30 11.07 3.58 -17.39
CA ASP A 30 10.31 2.96 -18.48
C ASP A 30 8.81 3.01 -18.16
N PRO A 31 8.09 4.05 -18.62
CA PRO A 31 6.65 4.20 -18.38
C PRO A 31 5.79 3.08 -18.97
N GLU A 32 6.30 2.34 -19.96
CA GLU A 32 5.59 1.23 -20.60
C GLU A 32 5.89 -0.13 -19.96
N ALA A 33 6.75 -0.18 -18.94
CA ALA A 33 7.07 -1.40 -18.21
C ALA A 33 5.80 -2.08 -17.69
N ARG A 34 5.70 -3.37 -17.94
CA ARG A 34 4.56 -4.19 -17.51
C ARG A 34 4.92 -4.84 -16.18
N ILE A 35 4.39 -4.26 -15.09
CA ILE A 35 4.70 -4.73 -13.74
C ILE A 35 3.46 -5.37 -13.14
N LEU A 36 3.60 -6.64 -12.74
CA LEU A 36 2.61 -7.44 -12.04
C LEU A 36 3.07 -7.62 -10.60
N ILE A 37 2.29 -7.09 -9.67
CA ILE A 37 2.57 -7.24 -8.23
C ILE A 37 2.21 -8.66 -7.80
N LEU A 38 3.12 -9.33 -7.09
CA LEU A 38 2.91 -10.65 -6.48
C LEU A 38 3.32 -10.57 -5.01
N THR A 39 2.37 -10.45 -4.10
CA THR A 39 2.65 -10.14 -2.70
C THR A 39 1.74 -10.87 -1.72
N SER A 40 2.15 -10.99 -0.46
CA SER A 40 1.30 -11.44 0.64
C SER A 40 0.41 -10.35 1.23
N SER A 41 0.60 -9.08 0.83
CA SER A 41 -0.22 -7.96 1.31
C SER A 41 -1.62 -8.01 0.70
N GLN A 42 -2.65 -7.94 1.54
CA GLN A 42 -4.07 -7.95 1.13
C GLN A 42 -4.76 -6.61 1.38
N GLY A 43 -4.01 -5.58 1.79
CA GLY A 43 -4.57 -4.29 2.17
C GLY A 43 -5.16 -3.52 0.98
N ASP A 44 -6.36 -2.97 1.18
CA ASP A 44 -7.09 -2.22 0.16
C ASP A 44 -6.28 -1.00 -0.35
N ALA A 45 -5.58 -0.32 0.57
CA ALA A 45 -4.69 0.79 0.22
C ALA A 45 -3.47 0.36 -0.60
N SER A 46 -2.92 -0.83 -0.33
CA SER A 46 -1.79 -1.37 -1.11
C SER A 46 -2.17 -1.65 -2.55
N ILE A 47 -3.35 -2.24 -2.77
CA ILE A 47 -3.89 -2.49 -4.11
C ILE A 47 -4.10 -1.15 -4.83
N TYR A 48 -4.79 -0.20 -4.18
CA TYR A 48 -5.02 1.13 -4.76
C TYR A 48 -3.70 1.82 -5.13
N ARG A 49 -2.74 1.84 -4.21
CA ARG A 49 -1.43 2.49 -4.42
C ARG A 49 -0.67 1.87 -5.59
N ALA A 50 -0.64 0.52 -5.67
CA ALA A 50 0.04 -0.19 -6.76
C ALA A 50 -0.57 0.16 -8.13
N ILE A 51 -1.90 0.10 -8.25
CA ILE A 51 -2.61 0.38 -9.49
C ILE A 51 -2.51 1.86 -9.87
N HIS A 52 -2.62 2.76 -8.90
CA HIS A 52 -2.48 4.20 -9.11
C HIS A 52 -1.05 4.60 -9.56
N LEU A 53 -0.03 3.89 -9.10
CA LEU A 53 1.36 4.07 -9.55
C LEU A 53 1.60 3.50 -10.96
N GLY A 54 0.70 2.69 -11.50
CA GLY A 54 0.80 2.17 -12.86
C GLY A 54 1.05 0.67 -12.98
N ALA A 55 0.97 -0.10 -11.89
CA ALA A 55 1.04 -1.57 -11.96
C ALA A 55 -0.07 -2.10 -12.90
N ARG A 56 0.28 -3.09 -13.72
CA ARG A 56 -0.65 -3.74 -14.67
C ARG A 56 -1.50 -4.82 -13.99
N GLY A 57 -1.14 -5.23 -12.78
CA GLY A 57 -1.95 -6.20 -12.03
C GLY A 57 -1.46 -6.36 -10.60
N TYR A 58 -2.31 -7.05 -9.80
CA TYR A 58 -2.06 -7.31 -8.39
C TYR A 58 -2.55 -8.71 -8.04
N LEU A 59 -1.62 -9.59 -7.67
CA LEU A 59 -1.87 -10.98 -7.31
C LEU A 59 -1.38 -11.27 -5.90
N LEU A 60 -2.10 -12.12 -5.20
CA LEU A 60 -1.65 -12.62 -3.90
C LEU A 60 -0.71 -13.82 -4.07
N LYS A 61 0.31 -13.92 -3.24
CA LYS A 61 1.12 -15.13 -3.12
C LYS A 61 0.24 -16.31 -2.69
N GLY A 62 0.58 -17.50 -3.20
CA GLY A 62 -0.19 -18.72 -2.94
C GLY A 62 -1.12 -19.15 -4.07
N ILE A 63 -1.20 -18.37 -5.15
CA ILE A 63 -1.85 -18.86 -6.38
C ILE A 63 -1.02 -19.98 -6.99
N ASP A 64 -1.68 -20.90 -7.68
CA ASP A 64 -1.00 -21.98 -8.38
C ASP A 64 -0.18 -21.48 -9.58
N GLY A 65 0.84 -22.27 -9.97
CA GLY A 65 1.77 -21.86 -11.02
C GLY A 65 1.11 -21.71 -12.40
N ALA A 66 0.05 -22.49 -12.70
CA ALA A 66 -0.66 -22.41 -13.98
C ALA A 66 -1.42 -21.09 -14.08
N THR A 67 -2.12 -20.70 -13.02
CA THR A 67 -2.80 -19.40 -12.92
C THR A 67 -1.81 -18.25 -13.02
N LEU A 68 -0.68 -18.30 -12.26
CA LEU A 68 0.35 -17.28 -12.37
C LEU A 68 0.87 -17.13 -13.80
N ALA A 69 1.21 -18.24 -14.46
CA ALA A 69 1.69 -18.22 -15.83
C ALA A 69 0.65 -17.66 -16.83
N ALA A 70 -0.63 -17.95 -16.62
CA ALA A 70 -1.71 -17.37 -17.42
C ALA A 70 -1.81 -15.86 -17.24
N GLN A 71 -1.72 -15.35 -15.99
CA GLN A 71 -1.76 -13.92 -15.70
C GLN A 71 -0.54 -13.18 -16.25
N VAL A 72 0.67 -13.79 -16.16
CA VAL A 72 1.88 -13.22 -16.77
C VAL A 72 1.70 -13.08 -18.29
N ARG A 73 1.24 -14.13 -18.97
CA ARG A 73 0.96 -14.08 -20.43
C ARG A 73 -0.09 -13.03 -20.77
N HIS A 74 -1.15 -12.92 -19.97
CA HIS A 74 -2.18 -11.91 -20.18
C HIS A 74 -1.61 -10.47 -20.09
N VAL A 75 -0.77 -10.22 -19.09
CA VAL A 75 -0.11 -8.91 -18.92
C VAL A 75 0.93 -8.68 -20.02
N ALA A 76 1.67 -9.71 -20.44
CA ALA A 76 2.60 -9.63 -21.58
C ALA A 76 1.87 -9.24 -22.88
N ALA A 77 0.63 -9.69 -23.06
CA ALA A 77 -0.22 -9.30 -24.19
C ALA A 77 -0.86 -7.90 -24.05
N GLY A 78 -0.52 -7.13 -23.00
CA GLY A 78 -1.03 -5.78 -22.76
C GLY A 78 -2.30 -5.72 -21.88
N GLY A 79 -2.79 -6.85 -21.40
CA GLY A 79 -3.92 -6.93 -20.48
C GLY A 79 -3.62 -6.39 -19.09
N ARG A 80 -4.66 -6.32 -18.24
CA ARG A 80 -4.55 -6.02 -16.81
C ARG A 80 -5.02 -7.22 -15.98
N SER A 81 -4.33 -7.52 -14.88
CA SER A 81 -4.59 -8.67 -14.03
C SER A 81 -5.02 -8.21 -12.63
N LEU A 82 -6.33 -8.24 -12.38
CA LEU A 82 -6.94 -7.97 -11.07
C LEU A 82 -7.98 -9.05 -10.80
N SER A 83 -7.92 -9.70 -9.64
CA SER A 83 -8.98 -10.60 -9.20
C SER A 83 -10.26 -9.81 -8.87
N GLU A 84 -11.42 -10.46 -8.93
CA GLU A 84 -12.69 -9.84 -8.50
C GLU A 84 -12.61 -9.32 -7.06
N GLU A 85 -11.95 -10.06 -6.18
CA GLU A 85 -11.69 -9.64 -4.80
C GLU A 85 -10.87 -8.34 -4.74
N SER A 86 -9.80 -8.24 -5.55
CA SER A 86 -8.96 -7.04 -5.64
C SER A 86 -9.74 -5.85 -6.19
N VAL A 87 -10.62 -6.06 -7.17
CA VAL A 87 -11.51 -5.02 -7.68
C VAL A 87 -12.49 -4.56 -6.59
N GLY A 88 -13.10 -5.48 -5.84
CA GLY A 88 -13.99 -5.15 -4.73
C GLY A 88 -13.29 -4.34 -3.62
N LYS A 89 -12.04 -4.71 -3.27
CA LYS A 89 -11.20 -3.96 -2.32
C LYS A 89 -10.88 -2.56 -2.83
N LEU A 90 -10.49 -2.45 -4.09
CA LEU A 90 -10.20 -1.17 -4.75
C LEU A 90 -11.41 -0.23 -4.71
N THR A 91 -12.60 -0.75 -5.02
CA THR A 91 -13.85 0.03 -5.01
C THR A 91 -14.17 0.53 -3.60
N ARG A 92 -14.04 -0.33 -2.57
CA ARG A 92 -14.24 0.08 -1.17
C ARG A 92 -13.26 1.18 -0.75
N TYR A 93 -11.98 1.03 -1.09
CA TYR A 93 -10.97 2.03 -0.76
C TYR A 93 -11.21 3.38 -1.42
N ILE A 94 -11.68 3.39 -2.67
CA ILE A 94 -12.02 4.64 -3.38
C ILE A 94 -13.18 5.37 -2.70
N GLY A 95 -14.18 4.63 -2.19
CA GLY A 95 -15.33 5.19 -1.49
C GLY A 95 -15.11 5.55 -0.02
N ALA A 96 -13.98 5.14 0.59
CA ALA A 96 -13.69 5.40 2.00
C ALA A 96 -13.11 6.80 2.23
N GLU A 97 -13.37 7.36 3.42
CA GLU A 97 -12.74 8.61 3.87
C GLU A 97 -11.26 8.36 4.17
N LYS A 98 -10.38 8.97 3.38
CA LYS A 98 -8.93 8.74 3.46
C LYS A 98 -8.28 9.52 4.59
N LEU A 99 -7.24 8.94 5.17
CA LEU A 99 -6.34 9.69 6.04
C LEU A 99 -5.59 10.74 5.20
N SER A 100 -5.49 11.95 5.74
CA SER A 100 -4.63 13.00 5.17
C SER A 100 -3.14 12.64 5.36
N GLY A 101 -2.25 13.29 4.63
CA GLY A 101 -0.80 13.11 4.81
C GLY A 101 -0.37 13.33 6.27
N ARG A 102 -0.92 14.35 6.93
CA ARG A 102 -0.62 14.65 8.34
C ARG A 102 -1.13 13.58 9.30
N GLU A 103 -2.30 13.02 9.05
CA GLU A 103 -2.83 11.90 9.84
C GLU A 103 -1.99 10.62 9.64
N LEU A 104 -1.49 10.38 8.43
CA LEU A 104 -0.56 9.26 8.18
C LEU A 104 0.79 9.45 8.88
N GLU A 105 1.34 10.66 8.90
CA GLU A 105 2.57 10.96 9.67
C GLU A 105 2.37 10.71 11.17
N VAL A 106 1.28 11.21 11.74
CA VAL A 106 0.93 10.98 13.16
C VAL A 106 0.80 9.50 13.43
N LEU A 107 0.05 8.76 12.59
CA LEU A 107 -0.17 7.32 12.77
C LEU A 107 1.11 6.50 12.61
N GLY A 108 2.03 6.91 11.72
CA GLY A 108 3.36 6.31 11.57
C GLY A 108 4.22 6.48 12.85
N LEU A 109 4.16 7.63 13.51
CA LEU A 109 4.85 7.83 14.78
C LEU A 109 4.18 7.06 15.94
N VAL A 110 2.86 6.90 15.89
CA VAL A 110 2.12 6.04 16.83
C VAL A 110 2.55 4.57 16.68
N SER A 111 2.74 4.07 15.47
CA SER A 111 3.18 2.69 15.22
C SER A 111 4.61 2.43 15.75
N GLN A 112 5.45 3.47 15.81
CA GLN A 112 6.78 3.43 16.41
C GLN A 112 6.75 3.52 17.97
N GLY A 113 5.56 3.53 18.59
CA GLY A 113 5.40 3.60 20.04
C GLY A 113 5.55 5.00 20.64
N LYS A 114 5.65 6.07 19.85
CA LYS A 114 5.81 7.45 20.32
C LYS A 114 4.59 7.92 21.11
N ARG A 115 4.82 8.62 22.23
CA ARG A 115 3.76 9.28 23.01
C ARG A 115 3.34 10.59 22.38
N ASN A 116 2.16 11.11 22.72
CA ASN A 116 1.64 12.34 22.12
C ASN A 116 2.59 13.53 22.26
N LYS A 117 3.28 13.65 23.40
CA LYS A 117 4.28 14.70 23.62
C LYS A 117 5.45 14.58 22.64
N GLU A 118 6.00 13.36 22.46
CA GLU A 118 7.10 13.11 21.52
C GLU A 118 6.68 13.36 20.08
N ILE A 119 5.44 13.00 19.72
CA ILE A 119 4.87 13.29 18.40
C ILE A 119 4.71 14.80 18.20
N ALA A 120 4.23 15.52 19.23
CA ALA A 120 4.08 16.96 19.19
C ALA A 120 5.43 17.67 18.96
N ASP A 121 6.46 17.25 19.68
CA ASP A 121 7.82 17.77 19.54
C ASP A 121 8.40 17.49 18.14
N LEU A 122 8.28 16.26 17.64
CA LEU A 122 8.77 15.85 16.31
C LEU A 122 8.07 16.57 15.16
N LEU A 123 6.78 16.81 15.31
CA LEU A 123 5.94 17.43 14.28
C LEU A 123 5.79 18.95 14.45
N VAL A 124 6.41 19.54 15.48
CA VAL A 124 6.39 20.97 15.84
C VAL A 124 4.94 21.49 15.96
N VAL A 125 4.14 20.78 16.76
CA VAL A 125 2.73 21.13 17.06
C VAL A 125 2.44 20.97 18.55
N SER A 126 1.24 21.36 19.01
CA SER A 126 0.81 21.12 20.38
C SER A 126 0.37 19.67 20.60
N GLU A 127 0.42 19.16 21.84
CA GLU A 127 -0.16 17.84 22.17
C GLU A 127 -1.66 17.78 21.86
N ASP A 128 -2.38 18.88 22.00
CA ASP A 128 -3.82 18.91 21.71
C ASP A 128 -4.08 18.79 20.21
N THR A 129 -3.18 19.32 19.37
CA THR A 129 -3.22 19.09 17.93
C THR A 129 -3.01 17.60 17.60
N VAL A 130 -2.08 16.93 18.27
CA VAL A 130 -1.87 15.48 18.09
C VAL A 130 -3.12 14.70 18.53
N LYS A 131 -3.73 15.02 19.68
CA LYS A 131 -4.97 14.40 20.13
C LYS A 131 -6.12 14.59 19.13
N MET A 132 -6.21 15.79 18.53
CA MET A 132 -7.21 16.07 17.49
C MET A 132 -6.99 15.18 16.25
N HIS A 133 -5.75 15.05 15.77
CA HIS A 133 -5.43 14.15 14.67
C HIS A 133 -5.78 12.69 15.01
N LEU A 134 -5.44 12.22 16.21
CA LEU A 134 -5.78 10.86 16.65
C LEU A 134 -7.29 10.63 16.66
N LYS A 135 -8.08 11.59 17.14
CA LYS A 135 -9.55 11.51 17.10
C LYS A 135 -10.08 11.35 15.67
N HIS A 136 -9.54 12.11 14.71
CA HIS A 136 -9.93 12.00 13.32
C HIS A 136 -9.49 10.66 12.70
N ILE A 137 -8.26 10.20 13.01
CA ILE A 137 -7.76 8.89 12.58
C ILE A 137 -8.66 7.78 13.09
N PHE A 138 -9.01 7.76 14.39
CA PHE A 138 -9.86 6.72 14.99
C PHE A 138 -11.25 6.71 14.33
N ARG A 139 -11.83 7.87 14.07
CA ARG A 139 -13.11 7.97 13.37
C ARG A 139 -13.02 7.41 11.95
N LYS A 140 -12.00 7.80 11.17
CA LYS A 140 -11.81 7.37 9.77
C LYS A 140 -11.50 5.90 9.63
N LEU A 141 -10.75 5.33 10.57
CA LEU A 141 -10.39 3.91 10.60
C LEU A 141 -11.43 3.05 11.34
N HIS A 142 -12.46 3.64 11.94
CA HIS A 142 -13.40 2.94 12.85
C HIS A 142 -12.66 2.21 13.98
N ALA A 143 -11.60 2.81 14.53
CA ALA A 143 -10.80 2.28 15.62
C ALA A 143 -11.27 2.84 16.97
N ASN A 144 -11.23 2.01 18.02
CA ASN A 144 -11.61 2.41 19.36
C ASN A 144 -10.43 2.96 20.19
N ASP A 145 -9.21 2.59 19.80
CA ASP A 145 -7.99 2.99 20.49
C ASP A 145 -6.81 3.07 19.50
N ARG A 146 -5.65 3.52 20.05
CA ARG A 146 -4.43 3.72 19.26
C ARG A 146 -3.83 2.41 18.72
N THR A 147 -3.92 1.32 19.48
CA THR A 147 -3.40 0.01 19.10
C THR A 147 -4.23 -0.55 17.95
N GLN A 148 -5.54 -0.50 18.07
CA GLN A 148 -6.46 -0.93 17.03
C GLN A 148 -6.28 -0.10 15.75
N ALA A 149 -6.06 1.22 15.85
CA ALA A 149 -5.80 2.07 14.69
C ALA A 149 -4.54 1.63 13.93
N VAL A 150 -3.46 1.29 14.63
CA VAL A 150 -2.23 0.77 14.01
C VAL A 150 -2.47 -0.58 13.33
N VAL A 151 -3.16 -1.51 14.01
CA VAL A 151 -3.47 -2.83 13.44
C VAL A 151 -4.29 -2.70 12.16
N ILE A 152 -5.35 -1.88 12.19
CA ILE A 152 -6.20 -1.63 11.01
C ILE A 152 -5.38 -0.99 9.89
N ALA A 153 -4.52 -0.02 10.21
CA ALA A 153 -3.68 0.64 9.20
C ALA A 153 -2.70 -0.31 8.52
N ILE A 154 -2.10 -1.24 9.27
CA ILE A 154 -1.25 -2.30 8.70
C ILE A 154 -2.09 -3.25 7.83
N GLN A 155 -3.25 -3.69 8.31
CA GLN A 155 -4.15 -4.57 7.55
C GLN A 155 -4.62 -3.92 6.25
N GLN A 156 -4.91 -2.62 6.26
CA GLN A 156 -5.28 -1.86 5.07
C GLN A 156 -4.08 -1.51 4.17
N GLY A 157 -2.85 -1.74 4.62
CA GLY A 157 -1.63 -1.39 3.87
C GLY A 157 -1.33 0.12 3.86
N LEU A 158 -1.86 0.86 4.84
CA LEU A 158 -1.54 2.28 5.06
C LEU A 158 -0.19 2.44 5.76
N LEU A 159 0.20 1.46 6.57
CA LEU A 159 1.50 1.34 7.23
C LEU A 159 2.16 0.01 6.86
N GLU A 160 3.49 0.01 6.84
CA GLU A 160 4.30 -1.20 6.74
C GLU A 160 4.51 -1.78 8.15
N ALA A 161 4.54 -3.13 8.26
CA ALA A 161 4.69 -3.84 9.53
C ALA A 161 6.18 -4.06 9.83
#